data_9603e783b319579f805e3c8f7be2d21a
#
_entry.id   9603e783b319579f805e3c8f7be2d21a
#
_cell.length_a   1.000
_cell.length_b   1.000
_cell.length_c   1.000
_cell.angle_alpha   90.00
_cell.angle_beta   90.00
_cell.angle_gamma   90.00
#
_symmetry.space_group_name_H-M   'P 1'
#
loop_
_entity.id
_entity.type
_entity.pdbx_description
1 polymer ?
#
loop_
_entity_poly.entity_id
_entity_poly.type
_entity_poly.pdbx_seq_one_letter_code
_entity_poly.pdbx_strand_id
1 'polypeptide(L)'
;MNPVFVIGHRNPDTDSICSAICYAHLKRRLTGGEYIACRAGHVNAETKFVLERFGVEPPRYIKSFEPRLSDVQYREVPGISEELSLRRAWDFMNENDIQTLAVVDEDRHLKGLLTLGDIARFYIEDQDANALAEAKTSYRNLVDVLDGTLEVGDIDQRFEQGSVVVAAANPDVLEDYIGKNDMVILGNRYESQLCAIEMSAGCMVIGLGSKVSRTIRKLASENGVSIIATPYDTYTCVKVIGQAVPVRHVMRKRGLITFEPEETVEDVKRTVSKKRIRYYPLMDEQGRYVGMFSQRNLLDLERPSVILVDHNERDQAAEGIRSTNIVEIIDHHRIDSVETSGPIYFRNQPLGCTATIITQMYREHNVKIEPKIAGLLCSAILSDTLMFRSPTCTPLDRMAAEELAKIAGLDIKQYATEMFRSSSRLLDRSMDELFHMDFKYFQVQNKKIAISQITSVSENELNGIRDKMLDYMEDYLKTSGLSMQFVMLTDIIEEKTELLYVGRGAKNLVHTAFRKECGEHSVVLPGVVSRKKQMV
;
A
#
# COMPACT_ATOMS: atom_id res chain seq x y z
N MET A 1 -16.66 16.57 -1.65
CA MET A 1 -15.69 16.47 -2.75
C MET A 1 -14.41 15.90 -2.17
N ASN A 2 -13.82 14.92 -2.82
CA ASN A 2 -12.54 14.37 -2.36
C ASN A 2 -11.44 15.43 -2.49
N PRO A 3 -10.46 15.46 -1.60
CA PRO A 3 -9.37 16.42 -1.65
C PRO A 3 -8.53 16.26 -2.93
N VAL A 4 -8.04 17.36 -3.48
CA VAL A 4 -7.11 17.38 -4.61
C VAL A 4 -5.69 17.63 -4.07
N PHE A 5 -4.76 16.73 -4.39
CA PHE A 5 -3.38 16.85 -3.95
C PHE A 5 -2.56 17.67 -4.94
N VAL A 6 -1.84 18.69 -4.47
CA VAL A 6 -0.94 19.51 -5.28
C VAL A 6 0.50 19.14 -4.92
N ILE A 7 1.23 18.57 -5.87
CA ILE A 7 2.52 17.96 -5.59
C ILE A 7 3.59 18.33 -6.62
N GLY A 8 4.78 18.65 -6.15
CA GLY A 8 5.96 18.82 -6.96
C GLY A 8 6.72 17.53 -7.24
N HIS A 9 7.88 17.62 -7.84
CA HIS A 9 8.69 16.44 -8.20
C HIS A 9 9.25 15.70 -6.97
N ARG A 10 9.66 14.41 -7.16
CA ARG A 10 10.05 13.50 -6.07
C ARG A 10 11.29 13.91 -5.28
N ASN A 11 12.19 14.70 -5.90
CA ASN A 11 13.37 15.27 -5.23
C ASN A 11 13.17 16.77 -5.08
N PRO A 12 12.26 17.21 -4.18
CA PRO A 12 11.75 18.56 -4.20
C PRO A 12 12.82 19.60 -3.82
N ASP A 13 12.91 20.64 -4.63
CA ASP A 13 13.65 21.84 -4.36
C ASP A 13 12.75 22.98 -3.83
N THR A 14 13.26 24.17 -3.78
CA THR A 14 12.52 25.32 -3.25
C THR A 14 11.34 25.70 -4.15
N ASP A 15 11.49 25.64 -5.49
CA ASP A 15 10.36 25.91 -6.40
C ASP A 15 9.27 24.86 -6.28
N SER A 16 9.63 23.60 -6.32
CA SER A 16 8.70 22.48 -6.19
C SER A 16 7.81 22.57 -4.94
N ILE A 17 8.41 22.86 -3.78
CA ILE A 17 7.69 22.97 -2.50
C ILE A 17 6.85 24.25 -2.43
N CYS A 18 7.44 25.40 -2.75
CA CYS A 18 6.73 26.67 -2.68
C CYS A 18 5.60 26.75 -3.71
N SER A 19 5.81 26.26 -4.92
CA SER A 19 4.79 26.16 -5.97
C SER A 19 3.63 25.29 -5.55
N ALA A 20 3.87 24.12 -4.92
CA ALA A 20 2.80 23.28 -4.40
C ALA A 20 1.95 24.00 -3.34
N ILE A 21 2.58 24.69 -2.39
CA ILE A 21 1.89 25.44 -1.34
C ILE A 21 1.07 26.60 -1.93
N CYS A 22 1.71 27.41 -2.79
CA CYS A 22 1.10 28.61 -3.35
C CYS A 22 -0.02 28.29 -4.33
N TYR A 23 0.14 27.24 -5.13
CA TYR A 23 -0.92 26.82 -6.06
C TYR A 23 -2.11 26.21 -5.33
N ALA A 24 -1.89 25.38 -4.32
CA ALA A 24 -2.95 24.88 -3.47
C ALA A 24 -3.71 26.03 -2.78
N HIS A 25 -3.01 27.07 -2.33
CA HIS A 25 -3.64 28.27 -1.78
C HIS A 25 -4.49 29.00 -2.83
N LEU A 26 -3.95 29.22 -4.04
CA LEU A 26 -4.69 29.85 -5.13
C LEU A 26 -5.98 29.10 -5.45
N LYS A 27 -5.91 27.79 -5.63
CA LYS A 27 -7.06 26.93 -5.96
C LYS A 27 -8.13 26.97 -4.87
N ARG A 28 -7.75 26.93 -3.60
CA ARG A 28 -8.71 27.08 -2.48
C ARG A 28 -9.44 28.42 -2.53
N ARG A 29 -8.71 29.52 -2.86
CA ARG A 29 -9.33 30.85 -2.98
C ARG A 29 -10.28 30.98 -4.16
N LEU A 30 -10.01 30.26 -5.26
CA LEU A 30 -10.81 30.31 -6.49
C LEU A 30 -12.07 29.45 -6.41
N THR A 31 -11.96 28.25 -5.84
CA THR A 31 -13.03 27.25 -5.95
C THR A 31 -13.74 26.95 -4.64
N GLY A 32 -13.16 27.34 -3.51
CA GLY A 32 -13.63 26.92 -2.17
C GLY A 32 -13.42 25.43 -1.87
N GLY A 33 -12.81 24.67 -2.78
CA GLY A 33 -12.55 23.24 -2.62
C GLY A 33 -11.37 22.93 -1.71
N GLU A 34 -11.21 21.67 -1.37
CA GLU A 34 -10.10 21.19 -0.55
C GLU A 34 -8.90 20.84 -1.45
N TYR A 35 -7.82 21.61 -1.33
CA TYR A 35 -6.54 21.39 -2.03
C TYR A 35 -5.43 21.27 -1.01
N ILE A 36 -4.72 20.14 -1.03
CA ILE A 36 -3.68 19.81 -0.07
C ILE A 36 -2.32 19.86 -0.75
N ALA A 37 -1.44 20.79 -0.30
CA ALA A 37 -0.06 20.81 -0.76
C ALA A 37 0.70 19.59 -0.22
N CYS A 38 1.43 18.90 -1.11
CA CYS A 38 2.13 17.67 -0.82
C CYS A 38 3.58 17.70 -1.33
N ARG A 39 4.39 16.79 -0.80
CA ARG A 39 5.76 16.53 -1.23
C ARG A 39 6.04 15.04 -1.29
N ALA A 40 6.87 14.60 -2.22
CA ALA A 40 7.29 13.21 -2.38
C ALA A 40 8.69 12.92 -1.81
N GLY A 41 9.42 13.94 -1.36
CA GLY A 41 10.79 13.83 -0.85
C GLY A 41 11.04 14.66 0.40
N HIS A 42 12.30 14.65 0.84
CA HIS A 42 12.73 15.45 1.99
C HIS A 42 12.90 16.91 1.59
N VAL A 43 12.58 17.80 2.52
CA VAL A 43 12.81 19.25 2.38
C VAL A 43 14.31 19.51 2.56
N ASN A 44 14.94 20.15 1.60
CA ASN A 44 16.34 20.54 1.68
C ASN A 44 16.55 21.73 2.65
N ALA A 45 17.82 22.05 2.96
CA ALA A 45 18.14 23.09 3.95
C ALA A 45 17.66 24.48 3.53
N GLU A 46 17.78 24.83 2.24
CA GLU A 46 17.29 26.09 1.68
C GLU A 46 15.78 26.23 1.81
N THR A 47 15.04 25.22 1.36
CA THR A 47 13.58 25.19 1.48
C THR A 47 13.13 25.25 2.94
N LYS A 48 13.85 24.56 3.84
CA LYS A 48 13.57 24.61 5.28
C LYS A 48 13.72 26.03 5.83
N PHE A 49 14.81 26.72 5.49
CA PHE A 49 15.01 28.14 5.84
C PHE A 49 13.86 29.01 5.34
N VAL A 50 13.43 28.83 4.08
CA VAL A 50 12.32 29.58 3.48
C VAL A 50 11.03 29.36 4.25
N LEU A 51 10.67 28.10 4.52
CA LEU A 51 9.46 27.78 5.26
C LEU A 51 9.46 28.36 6.68
N GLU A 52 10.57 28.23 7.40
CA GLU A 52 10.75 28.80 8.74
C GLU A 52 10.66 30.34 8.73
N ARG A 53 11.28 30.99 7.74
CA ARG A 53 11.27 32.46 7.59
C ARG A 53 9.87 33.03 7.46
N PHE A 54 8.96 32.33 6.75
CA PHE A 54 7.59 32.79 6.53
C PHE A 54 6.58 32.12 7.46
N GLY A 55 7.00 31.28 8.40
CA GLY A 55 6.13 30.60 9.35
C GLY A 55 5.12 29.70 8.65
N VAL A 56 5.58 28.87 7.72
CA VAL A 56 4.78 27.91 6.95
C VAL A 56 5.27 26.50 7.23
N GLU A 57 4.34 25.62 7.58
CA GLU A 57 4.66 24.21 7.80
C GLU A 57 5.01 23.50 6.48
N PRO A 58 5.92 22.52 6.52
CA PRO A 58 6.22 21.71 5.36
C PRO A 58 4.97 21.01 4.81
N PRO A 59 4.83 20.88 3.47
CA PRO A 59 3.71 20.14 2.87
C PRO A 59 3.64 18.70 3.36
N ARG A 60 2.43 18.13 3.30
CA ARG A 60 2.17 16.74 3.67
C ARG A 60 3.09 15.81 2.87
N TYR A 61 3.81 14.93 3.57
CA TYR A 61 4.62 13.91 2.92
C TYR A 61 3.73 12.77 2.39
N ILE A 62 3.90 12.44 1.12
CA ILE A 62 3.27 11.29 0.47
C ILE A 62 4.38 10.41 -0.08
N LYS A 63 4.50 9.22 0.46
CA LYS A 63 5.50 8.24 0.03
C LYS A 63 5.14 7.68 -1.35
N SER A 64 3.88 7.30 -1.54
CA SER A 64 3.37 6.72 -2.78
C SER A 64 1.88 6.97 -2.91
N PHE A 65 1.38 7.08 -4.15
CA PHE A 65 -0.04 7.06 -4.50
C PHE A 65 -0.52 5.66 -4.93
N GLU A 66 0.31 4.64 -4.80
CA GLU A 66 -0.13 3.28 -5.08
C GLU A 66 -1.20 2.87 -4.08
N PRO A 67 -2.40 2.49 -4.56
CA PRO A 67 -3.47 2.08 -3.67
C PRO A 67 -3.10 0.75 -3.00
N ARG A 68 -3.44 0.65 -1.73
CA ARG A 68 -3.23 -0.53 -0.90
C ARG A 68 -4.55 -1.21 -0.58
N LEU A 69 -4.51 -2.43 -0.10
CA LEU A 69 -5.71 -3.12 0.35
C LEU A 69 -6.42 -2.40 1.51
N SER A 70 -5.70 -1.62 2.32
CA SER A 70 -6.29 -0.75 3.33
C SER A 70 -7.25 0.31 2.75
N ASP A 71 -7.09 0.67 1.46
CA ASP A 71 -7.96 1.63 0.76
C ASP A 71 -9.18 0.93 0.10
N VAL A 72 -9.18 -0.41 0.08
CA VAL A 72 -10.24 -1.22 -0.54
C VAL A 72 -11.36 -1.47 0.46
N GLN A 73 -12.60 -1.23 0.04
CA GLN A 73 -13.74 -1.66 0.83
C GLN A 73 -13.80 -3.18 0.91
N TYR A 74 -13.81 -3.74 2.09
CA TYR A 74 -13.97 -5.16 2.35
C TYR A 74 -15.15 -5.40 3.29
N ARG A 75 -15.63 -6.65 3.32
CA ARG A 75 -16.71 -7.05 4.22
C ARG A 75 -16.12 -7.55 5.55
N GLU A 76 -16.50 -6.92 6.62
CA GLU A 76 -16.20 -7.39 7.98
C GLU A 76 -17.15 -8.53 8.37
N VAL A 77 -16.86 -9.70 7.86
CA VAL A 77 -17.63 -10.92 8.20
C VAL A 77 -16.91 -11.63 9.34
N PRO A 78 -17.57 -11.93 10.46
CA PRO A 78 -16.94 -12.70 11.53
C PRO A 78 -16.48 -14.08 11.04
N GLY A 79 -15.32 -14.52 11.52
CA GLY A 79 -14.88 -15.90 11.34
C GLY A 79 -15.73 -16.86 12.20
N ILE A 80 -15.86 -18.11 11.76
CA ILE A 80 -16.58 -19.14 12.47
C ILE A 80 -15.62 -20.16 13.08
N SER A 81 -16.07 -20.84 14.14
CA SER A 81 -15.33 -21.95 14.76
C SER A 81 -15.31 -23.18 13.87
N GLU A 82 -14.20 -23.90 13.86
CA GLU A 82 -14.05 -25.16 13.15
C GLU A 82 -14.93 -26.28 13.69
N GLU A 83 -15.45 -26.17 14.93
CA GLU A 83 -16.35 -27.13 15.58
C GLU A 83 -17.83 -26.89 15.22
N LEU A 84 -18.15 -25.77 14.56
CA LEU A 84 -19.52 -25.45 14.17
C LEU A 84 -20.06 -26.53 13.20
N SER A 85 -21.33 -26.91 13.31
CA SER A 85 -21.97 -27.85 12.39
C SER A 85 -22.14 -27.24 10.99
N LEU A 86 -22.14 -28.05 9.94
CA LEU A 86 -22.46 -27.60 8.58
C LEU A 86 -23.80 -26.89 8.50
N ARG A 87 -24.80 -27.34 9.31
CA ARG A 87 -26.11 -26.68 9.41
C ARG A 87 -25.98 -25.24 9.85
N ARG A 88 -25.30 -25.00 10.97
CA ARG A 88 -25.10 -23.65 11.49
C ARG A 88 -24.25 -22.80 10.57
N ALA A 89 -23.24 -23.38 9.93
CA ALA A 89 -22.44 -22.65 8.93
C ALA A 89 -23.30 -22.24 7.72
N TRP A 90 -24.18 -23.09 7.24
CA TRP A 90 -25.15 -22.77 6.18
C TRP A 90 -26.14 -21.69 6.60
N ASP A 91 -26.70 -21.77 7.79
CA ASP A 91 -27.63 -20.75 8.32
C ASP A 91 -26.92 -19.38 8.40
N PHE A 92 -25.68 -19.36 8.90
CA PHE A 92 -24.85 -18.15 8.95
C PHE A 92 -24.55 -17.58 7.54
N MET A 93 -24.26 -18.42 6.55
CA MET A 93 -24.08 -17.99 5.15
C MET A 93 -25.32 -17.31 4.60
N ASN A 94 -26.51 -17.90 4.85
CA ASN A 94 -27.78 -17.35 4.38
C ASN A 94 -28.15 -16.03 5.06
N GLU A 95 -28.02 -15.95 6.38
CA GLU A 95 -28.34 -14.76 7.17
C GLU A 95 -27.47 -13.56 6.76
N ASN A 96 -26.23 -13.79 6.36
CA ASN A 96 -25.28 -12.76 5.98
C ASN A 96 -25.12 -12.56 4.47
N ASP A 97 -25.85 -13.29 3.63
CA ASP A 97 -25.72 -13.29 2.16
C ASP A 97 -24.26 -13.48 1.68
N ILE A 98 -23.62 -14.53 2.16
CA ILE A 98 -22.22 -14.86 1.86
C ILE A 98 -22.07 -16.31 1.41
N GLN A 99 -21.07 -16.57 0.57
CA GLN A 99 -20.84 -17.90 -0.02
C GLN A 99 -19.50 -18.51 0.38
N THR A 100 -18.74 -17.81 1.20
CA THR A 100 -17.44 -18.23 1.72
C THR A 100 -17.29 -17.77 3.15
N LEU A 101 -16.88 -18.66 4.04
CA LEU A 101 -16.62 -18.38 5.45
C LEU A 101 -15.14 -18.60 5.77
N ALA A 102 -14.58 -17.68 6.52
CA ALA A 102 -13.31 -17.89 7.20
C ALA A 102 -13.54 -18.74 8.44
N VAL A 103 -12.78 -19.80 8.60
CA VAL A 103 -12.77 -20.62 9.80
C VAL A 103 -11.55 -20.23 10.62
N VAL A 104 -11.78 -19.81 11.85
CA VAL A 104 -10.75 -19.24 12.73
C VAL A 104 -10.73 -19.93 14.10
N ASP A 105 -9.59 -19.81 14.81
CA ASP A 105 -9.49 -20.14 16.22
C ASP A 105 -9.95 -18.99 17.12
N GLU A 106 -9.83 -19.18 18.44
CA GLU A 106 -10.19 -18.20 19.46
C GLU A 106 -9.39 -16.90 19.36
N ASP A 107 -8.15 -16.97 18.86
CA ASP A 107 -7.27 -15.83 18.64
C ASP A 107 -7.45 -15.19 17.24
N ARG A 108 -8.48 -15.64 16.47
CA ARG A 108 -8.81 -15.21 15.12
C ARG A 108 -7.77 -15.60 14.06
N HIS A 109 -6.89 -16.56 14.30
CA HIS A 109 -6.01 -17.07 13.26
C HIS A 109 -6.78 -17.98 12.30
N LEU A 110 -6.52 -17.81 11.01
CA LEU A 110 -7.20 -18.54 9.96
C LEU A 110 -6.80 -20.04 9.97
N LYS A 111 -7.77 -20.92 10.16
CA LYS A 111 -7.62 -22.39 10.09
C LYS A 111 -8.02 -22.96 8.74
N GLY A 112 -8.93 -22.31 8.05
CA GLY A 112 -9.43 -22.77 6.76
C GLY A 112 -10.48 -21.86 6.16
N LEU A 113 -10.97 -22.26 4.99
CA LEU A 113 -12.10 -21.64 4.31
C LEU A 113 -13.17 -22.68 4.01
N LEU A 114 -14.41 -22.33 4.22
CA LEU A 114 -15.58 -23.13 3.84
C LEU A 114 -16.36 -22.38 2.75
N THR A 115 -16.61 -23.06 1.63
CA THR A 115 -17.43 -22.51 0.54
C THR A 115 -18.69 -23.35 0.34
N LEU A 116 -19.72 -22.78 -0.31
CA LEU A 116 -20.89 -23.56 -0.74
C LEU A 116 -20.51 -24.76 -1.59
N GLY A 117 -19.48 -24.63 -2.42
CA GLY A 117 -18.96 -25.74 -3.24
C GLY A 117 -18.36 -26.87 -2.42
N ASP A 118 -17.75 -26.57 -1.28
CA ASP A 118 -17.20 -27.59 -0.37
C ASP A 118 -18.32 -28.34 0.34
N ILE A 119 -19.36 -27.62 0.79
CA ILE A 119 -20.58 -28.25 1.36
C ILE A 119 -21.26 -29.13 0.32
N ALA A 120 -21.48 -28.62 -0.91
CA ALA A 120 -22.11 -29.38 -1.97
C ALA A 120 -21.32 -30.65 -2.33
N ARG A 121 -19.99 -30.57 -2.37
CA ARG A 121 -19.11 -31.72 -2.63
C ARG A 121 -19.26 -32.78 -1.55
N PHE A 122 -19.22 -32.37 -0.29
CA PHE A 122 -19.45 -33.31 0.83
C PHE A 122 -20.77 -34.07 0.70
N TYR A 123 -21.85 -33.39 0.31
CA TYR A 123 -23.17 -34.07 0.13
C TYR A 123 -23.25 -34.94 -1.10
N ILE A 124 -22.41 -34.78 -2.10
CA ILE A 124 -22.44 -35.58 -3.33
C ILE A 124 -21.43 -36.72 -3.30
N GLU A 125 -20.22 -36.47 -2.78
CA GLU A 125 -19.09 -37.39 -2.88
C GLU A 125 -18.86 -38.20 -1.59
N ASP A 126 -19.18 -37.66 -0.40
CA ASP A 126 -18.75 -38.19 0.90
C ASP A 126 -19.91 -38.63 1.80
N GLN A 127 -21.09 -38.98 1.25
CA GLN A 127 -22.21 -39.54 2.06
C GLN A 127 -21.96 -41.00 2.46
N ASP A 128 -20.89 -41.26 3.22
CA ASP A 128 -20.64 -42.52 3.85
C ASP A 128 -21.37 -42.59 5.21
N ALA A 129 -21.89 -43.78 5.55
CA ALA A 129 -22.50 -44.07 6.86
C ALA A 129 -21.52 -43.76 8.03
N ASN A 130 -20.22 -43.76 7.77
CA ASN A 130 -19.16 -43.50 8.74
C ASN A 130 -18.79 -42.01 8.87
N ALA A 131 -19.31 -41.12 8.01
CA ALA A 131 -18.90 -39.70 7.94
C ALA A 131 -18.99 -38.98 9.30
N LEU A 132 -19.99 -39.28 10.13
CA LEU A 132 -20.12 -38.66 11.45
C LEU A 132 -19.00 -39.09 12.41
N ALA A 133 -18.60 -40.36 12.36
CA ALA A 133 -17.53 -40.90 13.20
C ALA A 133 -16.15 -40.40 12.73
N GLU A 134 -15.89 -40.43 11.43
CA GLU A 134 -14.65 -39.93 10.84
C GLU A 134 -14.45 -38.42 11.13
N ALA A 135 -15.54 -37.66 11.10
CA ALA A 135 -15.54 -36.25 11.45
C ALA A 135 -15.43 -36.00 12.97
N LYS A 136 -15.52 -37.04 13.80
CA LYS A 136 -15.59 -36.97 15.28
C LYS A 136 -16.66 -35.97 15.71
N THR A 137 -17.88 -36.18 15.24
CA THR A 137 -19.00 -35.24 15.43
C THR A 137 -19.41 -35.17 16.89
N SER A 138 -19.56 -33.96 17.43
CA SER A 138 -19.98 -33.75 18.82
C SER A 138 -21.46 -34.07 19.01
N TYR A 139 -21.82 -34.60 20.19
CA TYR A 139 -23.22 -34.78 20.55
C TYR A 139 -23.99 -33.45 20.58
N ARG A 140 -23.33 -32.36 20.88
CA ARG A 140 -23.89 -30.99 20.80
C ARG A 140 -24.40 -30.67 19.40
N ASN A 141 -23.59 -30.94 18.36
CA ASN A 141 -24.00 -30.74 16.97
C ASN A 141 -25.15 -31.69 16.56
N LEU A 142 -25.10 -32.96 17.00
CA LEU A 142 -26.16 -33.93 16.73
C LEU A 142 -27.48 -33.48 17.33
N VAL A 143 -27.48 -33.10 18.60
CA VAL A 143 -28.67 -32.62 19.32
C VAL A 143 -29.24 -31.38 18.66
N ASP A 144 -28.36 -30.41 18.29
CA ASP A 144 -28.78 -29.18 17.63
C ASP A 144 -29.45 -29.45 16.27
N VAL A 145 -28.82 -30.26 15.42
CA VAL A 145 -29.35 -30.56 14.08
C VAL A 145 -30.62 -31.39 14.09
N LEU A 146 -30.75 -32.29 15.08
CA LEU A 146 -31.93 -33.15 15.26
C LEU A 146 -33.07 -32.44 16.01
N ASP A 147 -32.90 -31.17 16.41
CA ASP A 147 -33.83 -30.44 17.29
C ASP A 147 -34.20 -31.32 18.50
N GLY A 148 -33.19 -32.00 19.04
CA GLY A 148 -33.36 -33.11 19.99
C GLY A 148 -32.97 -32.71 21.42
N THR A 149 -33.14 -33.72 22.30
CA THR A 149 -32.69 -33.65 23.69
C THR A 149 -31.83 -34.88 23.98
N LEU A 150 -30.68 -34.68 24.62
CA LEU A 150 -29.84 -35.78 25.09
C LEU A 150 -30.46 -36.32 26.39
N GLU A 151 -31.07 -37.53 26.33
CA GLU A 151 -31.72 -38.19 27.45
C GLU A 151 -30.74 -39.04 28.29
N VAL A 152 -29.71 -39.58 27.65
CA VAL A 152 -28.61 -40.36 28.26
C VAL A 152 -27.32 -40.03 27.52
N GLY A 153 -26.21 -39.86 28.25
CA GLY A 153 -24.89 -39.56 27.70
C GLY A 153 -24.35 -38.24 28.15
N ASP A 154 -23.23 -37.84 27.59
CA ASP A 154 -22.54 -36.57 27.85
C ASP A 154 -22.54 -35.73 26.58
N ILE A 155 -23.04 -34.50 26.68
CA ILE A 155 -23.15 -33.53 25.56
C ILE A 155 -21.80 -33.11 24.99
N ASP A 156 -20.75 -33.18 25.79
CA ASP A 156 -19.39 -32.76 25.40
C ASP A 156 -18.58 -33.92 24.77
N GLN A 157 -19.13 -35.14 24.77
CA GLN A 157 -18.54 -36.26 24.03
C GLN A 157 -18.69 -36.12 22.53
N ARG A 158 -17.94 -36.97 21.82
CA ARG A 158 -17.92 -37.05 20.35
C ARG A 158 -18.29 -38.47 19.90
N PHE A 159 -19.00 -38.55 18.79
CA PHE A 159 -19.22 -39.81 18.10
C PHE A 159 -17.99 -40.09 17.23
N GLU A 160 -17.16 -41.05 17.63
CA GLU A 160 -15.83 -41.29 17.02
C GLU A 160 -15.70 -42.66 16.34
N GLN A 161 -16.67 -43.55 16.54
CA GLN A 161 -16.65 -44.92 15.99
C GLN A 161 -18.08 -45.38 15.66
N GLY A 162 -18.19 -46.26 14.65
CA GLY A 162 -19.45 -46.80 14.19
C GLY A 162 -20.05 -46.10 12.99
N SER A 163 -21.08 -46.67 12.44
CA SER A 163 -21.84 -46.20 11.28
C SER A 163 -23.23 -45.72 11.70
N VAL A 164 -23.90 -44.97 10.82
CA VAL A 164 -25.32 -44.64 11.00
C VAL A 164 -26.17 -45.76 10.42
N VAL A 165 -26.97 -46.41 11.27
CA VAL A 165 -27.85 -47.53 10.91
C VAL A 165 -29.32 -47.16 11.16
N VAL A 166 -30.20 -47.50 10.24
CA VAL A 166 -31.63 -47.28 10.39
C VAL A 166 -32.31 -48.59 10.80
N ALA A 167 -32.92 -48.63 11.98
CA ALA A 167 -33.60 -49.80 12.50
C ALA A 167 -35.02 -49.97 11.88
N ALA A 168 -35.05 -50.31 10.58
CA ALA A 168 -36.27 -50.47 9.82
C ALA A 168 -36.78 -51.95 9.75
N ALA A 169 -36.01 -52.90 10.28
CA ALA A 169 -36.32 -54.31 10.30
C ALA A 169 -36.84 -54.75 11.66
N ASN A 170 -37.22 -56.04 11.78
CA ASN A 170 -37.54 -56.67 13.07
C ASN A 170 -36.25 -56.90 13.88
N PRO A 171 -36.36 -57.04 15.23
CA PRO A 171 -35.19 -57.18 16.10
C PRO A 171 -34.24 -58.28 15.72
N ASP A 172 -34.81 -59.49 15.40
CA ASP A 172 -34.05 -60.66 14.95
C ASP A 172 -33.19 -60.45 13.72
N VAL A 173 -33.60 -59.55 12.84
CA VAL A 173 -32.83 -59.15 11.67
C VAL A 173 -31.86 -58.00 12.01
N LEU A 174 -32.24 -57.15 12.94
CA LEU A 174 -31.40 -56.00 13.34
C LEU A 174 -30.10 -56.40 14.04
N GLU A 175 -30.10 -57.55 14.74
CA GLU A 175 -28.91 -58.13 15.37
C GLU A 175 -27.74 -58.31 14.38
N ASP A 176 -28.07 -58.70 13.13
CA ASP A 176 -27.07 -58.89 12.08
C ASP A 176 -26.54 -57.57 11.47
N TYR A 177 -27.25 -56.44 11.65
CA TYR A 177 -26.95 -55.15 11.02
C TYR A 177 -26.39 -54.11 11.97
N ILE A 178 -26.67 -54.19 13.26
CA ILE A 178 -26.17 -53.23 14.25
C ILE A 178 -24.80 -53.68 14.73
N GLY A 179 -23.77 -52.90 14.36
CA GLY A 179 -22.42 -53.09 14.86
C GLY A 179 -22.18 -52.38 16.20
N LYS A 180 -21.11 -52.80 16.87
CA LYS A 180 -20.66 -52.13 18.09
C LYS A 180 -20.35 -50.66 17.81
N ASN A 181 -20.78 -49.76 18.69
CA ASN A 181 -20.65 -48.33 18.63
C ASN A 181 -21.45 -47.63 17.51
N ASP A 182 -22.30 -48.32 16.77
CA ASP A 182 -23.15 -47.72 15.74
C ASP A 182 -24.15 -46.70 16.32
N MET A 183 -24.50 -45.71 15.51
CA MET A 183 -25.61 -44.81 15.79
C MET A 183 -26.87 -45.32 15.14
N VAL A 184 -27.83 -45.74 15.96
CA VAL A 184 -29.06 -46.41 15.50
C VAL A 184 -30.22 -45.42 15.51
N ILE A 185 -30.75 -45.08 14.31
CA ILE A 185 -31.96 -44.27 14.16
C ILE A 185 -33.18 -45.21 14.21
N LEU A 186 -34.06 -44.95 15.15
CA LEU A 186 -35.21 -45.84 15.40
C LEU A 186 -36.41 -45.04 15.93
N GLY A 187 -37.57 -45.69 15.88
CA GLY A 187 -38.80 -45.16 16.45
C GLY A 187 -39.02 -45.63 17.89
N ASN A 188 -40.30 -45.72 18.29
CA ASN A 188 -40.70 -46.00 19.65
C ASN A 188 -40.89 -47.48 19.98
N ARG A 189 -40.44 -48.42 19.11
CA ARG A 189 -40.51 -49.86 19.37
C ARG A 189 -39.55 -50.27 20.48
N TYR A 190 -40.09 -50.75 21.58
CA TYR A 190 -39.32 -51.11 22.75
C TYR A 190 -38.30 -52.23 22.47
N GLU A 191 -38.72 -53.27 21.70
CA GLU A 191 -37.87 -54.38 21.32
C GLU A 191 -36.65 -53.92 20.48
N SER A 192 -36.84 -53.01 19.56
CA SER A 192 -35.74 -52.47 18.75
C SER A 192 -34.77 -51.65 19.60
N GLN A 193 -35.28 -50.93 20.63
CA GLN A 193 -34.42 -50.18 21.56
C GLN A 193 -33.60 -51.15 22.45
N LEU A 194 -34.17 -52.26 22.90
CA LEU A 194 -33.44 -53.29 23.63
C LEU A 194 -32.35 -53.92 22.76
N CYS A 195 -32.72 -54.35 21.55
CA CYS A 195 -31.77 -54.93 20.59
C CYS A 195 -30.55 -53.97 20.36
N ALA A 196 -30.77 -52.68 20.13
CA ALA A 196 -29.67 -51.71 19.96
C ALA A 196 -28.75 -51.64 21.21
N ILE A 197 -29.30 -51.77 22.43
CA ILE A 197 -28.50 -51.78 23.66
C ILE A 197 -27.70 -53.09 23.75
N GLU A 198 -28.34 -54.25 23.48
CA GLU A 198 -27.73 -55.59 23.52
C GLU A 198 -26.58 -55.70 22.50
N MET A 199 -26.73 -55.10 21.30
CA MET A 199 -25.70 -55.08 20.27
C MET A 199 -24.59 -54.02 20.56
N SER A 200 -24.62 -53.35 21.72
CA SER A 200 -23.63 -52.35 22.14
C SER A 200 -23.54 -51.16 21.17
N ALA A 201 -24.68 -50.66 20.70
CA ALA A 201 -24.73 -49.42 19.94
C ALA A 201 -24.07 -48.26 20.73
N GLY A 202 -23.42 -47.32 20.04
CA GLY A 202 -22.83 -46.12 20.67
C GLY A 202 -23.88 -45.05 20.99
N CYS A 203 -24.90 -44.95 20.13
CA CYS A 203 -25.98 -43.97 20.29
C CYS A 203 -27.30 -44.48 19.70
N MET A 204 -28.40 -44.18 20.34
CA MET A 204 -29.76 -44.33 19.80
C MET A 204 -30.37 -42.94 19.54
N VAL A 205 -30.88 -42.71 18.32
CA VAL A 205 -31.71 -41.55 17.96
C VAL A 205 -33.16 -41.98 17.91
N ILE A 206 -33.95 -41.58 18.91
CA ILE A 206 -35.37 -41.98 19.06
C ILE A 206 -36.27 -40.86 18.53
N GLY A 207 -36.93 -41.14 17.40
CA GLY A 207 -37.76 -40.18 16.68
C GLY A 207 -39.20 -40.05 17.19
N LEU A 208 -39.99 -39.21 16.46
CA LEU A 208 -41.44 -39.01 16.63
C LEU A 208 -41.83 -38.35 17.97
N GLY A 209 -40.92 -37.61 18.64
CA GLY A 209 -41.20 -37.03 19.95
C GLY A 209 -41.52 -38.07 21.02
N SER A 210 -41.12 -39.30 20.83
CA SER A 210 -41.47 -40.43 21.71
C SER A 210 -40.74 -40.32 23.05
N LYS A 211 -41.49 -40.54 24.14
CA LYS A 211 -40.91 -40.59 25.48
C LYS A 211 -40.10 -41.88 25.68
N VAL A 212 -38.86 -41.75 26.05
CA VAL A 212 -38.00 -42.89 26.38
C VAL A 212 -38.38 -43.44 27.76
N SER A 213 -38.62 -44.74 27.84
CA SER A 213 -39.01 -45.37 29.11
C SER A 213 -37.88 -45.30 30.15
N ARG A 214 -38.21 -45.28 31.44
CA ARG A 214 -37.21 -45.32 32.52
C ARG A 214 -36.31 -46.55 32.45
N THR A 215 -36.84 -47.65 32.05
CA THR A 215 -36.10 -48.95 31.91
C THR A 215 -35.05 -48.81 30.79
N ILE A 216 -35.41 -48.30 29.63
CA ILE A 216 -34.49 -48.10 28.50
C ILE A 216 -33.40 -47.13 28.89
N ARG A 217 -33.74 -45.97 29.52
CA ARG A 217 -32.72 -45.01 29.98
C ARG A 217 -31.74 -45.65 30.96
N LYS A 218 -32.21 -46.45 31.90
CA LYS A 218 -31.36 -47.12 32.87
C LYS A 218 -30.45 -48.14 32.18
N LEU A 219 -30.99 -49.00 31.33
CA LEU A 219 -30.20 -49.98 30.59
C LEU A 219 -29.16 -49.33 29.66
N ALA A 220 -29.54 -48.29 28.93
CA ALA A 220 -28.63 -47.55 28.06
C ALA A 220 -27.46 -46.92 28.86
N SER A 221 -27.80 -46.32 30.00
CA SER A 221 -26.77 -45.72 30.89
C SER A 221 -25.82 -46.77 31.44
N GLU A 222 -26.32 -47.96 31.87
CA GLU A 222 -25.53 -49.07 32.38
C GLU A 222 -24.60 -49.69 31.32
N ASN A 223 -25.01 -49.64 30.03
CA ASN A 223 -24.26 -50.19 28.90
C ASN A 223 -23.48 -49.12 28.12
N GLY A 224 -23.45 -47.88 28.57
CA GLY A 224 -22.70 -46.80 27.91
C GLY A 224 -23.30 -46.34 26.58
N VAL A 225 -24.60 -46.57 26.34
CA VAL A 225 -25.30 -46.17 25.12
C VAL A 225 -25.92 -44.78 25.31
N SER A 226 -25.57 -43.82 24.47
CA SER A 226 -26.18 -42.50 24.48
C SER A 226 -27.58 -42.52 23.85
N ILE A 227 -28.50 -41.67 24.32
CA ILE A 227 -29.84 -41.53 23.74
C ILE A 227 -30.14 -40.08 23.41
N ILE A 228 -30.46 -39.82 22.14
CA ILE A 228 -31.01 -38.54 21.66
C ILE A 228 -32.49 -38.77 21.31
N ALA A 229 -33.38 -38.04 21.96
CA ALA A 229 -34.80 -37.98 21.59
C ALA A 229 -35.05 -36.77 20.69
N THR A 230 -35.74 -36.97 19.56
CA THR A 230 -36.02 -35.91 18.58
C THR A 230 -37.50 -35.91 18.16
N PRO A 231 -38.10 -34.75 17.85
CA PRO A 231 -39.45 -34.69 17.29
C PRO A 231 -39.53 -35.21 15.85
N TYR A 232 -38.43 -35.31 15.14
CA TYR A 232 -38.36 -35.72 13.74
C TYR A 232 -38.72 -37.20 13.56
N ASP A 233 -39.27 -37.52 12.39
CA ASP A 233 -39.41 -38.92 11.96
C ASP A 233 -38.08 -39.49 11.47
N THR A 234 -38.03 -40.83 11.29
CA THR A 234 -36.81 -41.53 10.86
C THR A 234 -36.26 -41.01 9.54
N TYR A 235 -37.13 -40.68 8.56
CA TYR A 235 -36.70 -40.18 7.27
C TYR A 235 -36.05 -38.80 7.42
N THR A 236 -36.67 -37.90 8.18
CA THR A 236 -36.13 -36.57 8.46
C THR A 236 -34.79 -36.67 9.20
N CYS A 237 -34.69 -37.54 10.22
CA CYS A 237 -33.42 -37.78 10.93
C CYS A 237 -32.29 -38.17 9.96
N VAL A 238 -32.52 -39.17 9.10
CA VAL A 238 -31.53 -39.60 8.09
C VAL A 238 -31.12 -38.46 7.17
N LYS A 239 -32.09 -37.65 6.74
CA LYS A 239 -31.84 -36.54 5.82
C LYS A 239 -31.00 -35.44 6.44
N VAL A 240 -31.17 -35.14 7.72
CA VAL A 240 -30.52 -33.98 8.35
C VAL A 240 -29.27 -34.33 9.14
N ILE A 241 -29.11 -35.59 9.60
CA ILE A 241 -28.05 -35.94 10.56
C ILE A 241 -26.64 -35.66 10.06
N GLY A 242 -26.38 -35.78 8.75
CA GLY A 242 -25.10 -35.42 8.11
C GLY A 242 -24.77 -33.95 8.24
N GLN A 243 -25.76 -33.07 8.49
CA GLN A 243 -25.55 -31.66 8.71
C GLN A 243 -24.88 -31.35 10.06
N ALA A 244 -24.80 -32.35 10.96
CA ALA A 244 -24.11 -32.23 12.24
C ALA A 244 -22.58 -32.31 12.14
N VAL A 245 -22.05 -32.75 11.00
CA VAL A 245 -20.61 -32.81 10.74
C VAL A 245 -19.97 -31.44 10.97
N PRO A 246 -18.87 -31.36 11.75
CA PRO A 246 -18.20 -30.10 12.02
C PRO A 246 -17.49 -29.56 10.78
N VAL A 247 -17.45 -28.24 10.64
CA VAL A 247 -16.83 -27.52 9.53
C VAL A 247 -15.39 -27.95 9.26
N ARG A 248 -14.61 -28.29 10.31
CA ARG A 248 -13.22 -28.74 10.18
C ARG A 248 -13.02 -29.98 9.31
N HIS A 249 -14.05 -30.81 9.12
CA HIS A 249 -13.99 -31.99 8.28
C HIS A 249 -14.08 -31.63 6.79
N VAL A 250 -14.81 -30.58 6.45
CA VAL A 250 -15.17 -30.19 5.07
C VAL A 250 -14.37 -29.01 4.55
N MET A 251 -13.90 -28.11 5.45
CA MET A 251 -13.17 -26.89 5.07
C MET A 251 -11.85 -27.17 4.36
N ARG A 252 -11.45 -26.26 3.50
CA ARG A 252 -10.12 -26.27 2.88
C ARG A 252 -9.07 -25.75 3.86
N LYS A 253 -8.03 -26.55 4.11
CA LYS A 253 -6.92 -26.23 5.03
C LYS A 253 -5.62 -25.87 4.30
N ARG A 254 -5.51 -26.19 3.00
CA ARG A 254 -4.28 -26.02 2.21
C ARG A 254 -4.53 -25.13 1.02
N GLY A 255 -3.48 -24.43 0.59
CA GLY A 255 -3.55 -23.56 -0.58
C GLY A 255 -4.41 -22.31 -0.36
N LEU A 256 -4.56 -21.89 0.89
CA LEU A 256 -5.22 -20.64 1.26
C LEU A 256 -4.39 -19.48 0.75
N ILE A 257 -5.04 -18.51 0.13
CA ILE A 257 -4.42 -17.26 -0.31
C ILE A 257 -4.98 -16.17 0.58
N THR A 258 -4.11 -15.54 1.34
CA THR A 258 -4.43 -14.44 2.26
C THR A 258 -3.66 -13.20 1.85
N PHE A 259 -4.11 -12.04 2.27
CA PHE A 259 -3.48 -10.76 1.98
C PHE A 259 -3.46 -9.88 3.21
N GLU A 260 -2.52 -8.92 3.22
CA GLU A 260 -2.36 -7.94 4.28
C GLU A 260 -2.79 -6.54 3.79
N PRO A 261 -3.25 -5.64 4.69
CA PRO A 261 -3.72 -4.31 4.32
C PRO A 261 -2.67 -3.46 3.59
N GLU A 262 -1.40 -3.71 3.88
CA GLU A 262 -0.27 -2.96 3.32
C GLU A 262 0.15 -3.39 1.91
N GLU A 263 -0.37 -4.52 1.41
CA GLU A 263 -0.07 -4.98 0.05
C GLU A 263 -0.66 -4.04 -1.00
N THR A 264 0.10 -3.82 -2.10
CA THR A 264 -0.39 -2.98 -3.18
C THR A 264 -1.51 -3.67 -3.94
N VAL A 265 -2.52 -2.91 -4.34
CA VAL A 265 -3.65 -3.44 -5.13
C VAL A 265 -3.18 -4.06 -6.45
N GLU A 266 -2.10 -3.56 -7.03
CA GLU A 266 -1.54 -4.10 -8.28
C GLU A 266 -0.97 -5.52 -8.10
N ASP A 267 -0.22 -5.77 -7.02
CA ASP A 267 0.32 -7.10 -6.72
C ASP A 267 -0.79 -8.09 -6.38
N VAL A 268 -1.78 -7.62 -5.60
CA VAL A 268 -2.98 -8.39 -5.30
C VAL A 268 -3.73 -8.75 -6.58
N LYS A 269 -4.00 -7.80 -7.48
CA LYS A 269 -4.64 -8.06 -8.79
C LYS A 269 -3.89 -9.09 -9.60
N ARG A 270 -2.56 -9.02 -9.62
CA ARG A 270 -1.70 -9.99 -10.33
C ARG A 270 -1.84 -11.41 -9.77
N THR A 271 -2.02 -11.53 -8.45
CA THR A 271 -2.19 -12.81 -7.77
C THR A 271 -3.60 -13.36 -7.98
N VAL A 272 -4.64 -12.54 -7.77
CA VAL A 272 -6.04 -12.99 -7.83
C VAL A 272 -6.51 -13.27 -9.25
N SER A 273 -5.99 -12.57 -10.28
CA SER A 273 -6.36 -12.78 -11.68
C SER A 273 -6.06 -14.19 -12.20
N LYS A 274 -5.09 -14.87 -11.59
CA LYS A 274 -4.68 -16.25 -11.95
C LYS A 274 -5.53 -17.33 -11.27
N LYS A 275 -6.46 -16.96 -10.40
CA LYS A 275 -7.22 -17.88 -9.56
C LYS A 275 -8.72 -17.72 -9.76
N ARG A 276 -9.45 -18.84 -9.68
CA ARG A 276 -10.93 -18.88 -9.73
C ARG A 276 -11.52 -18.86 -8.32
N ILE A 277 -11.05 -17.93 -7.48
CA ILE A 277 -11.52 -17.74 -6.11
C ILE A 277 -12.29 -16.42 -6.07
N ARG A 278 -13.46 -16.42 -5.45
CA ARG A 278 -14.34 -15.24 -5.42
C ARG A 278 -14.01 -14.30 -4.27
N TYR A 279 -13.67 -14.83 -3.10
CA TYR A 279 -13.40 -14.07 -1.89
C TYR A 279 -12.05 -14.47 -1.29
N TYR A 280 -11.33 -13.49 -0.80
CA TYR A 280 -10.00 -13.65 -0.21
C TYR A 280 -10.00 -13.09 1.21
N PRO A 281 -9.46 -13.84 2.19
CA PRO A 281 -9.28 -13.34 3.55
C PRO A 281 -8.26 -12.21 3.62
N LEU A 282 -8.60 -11.19 4.40
CA LEU A 282 -7.72 -10.10 4.79
C LEU A 282 -7.25 -10.36 6.22
N MET A 283 -5.94 -10.27 6.44
CA MET A 283 -5.28 -10.51 7.72
C MET A 283 -4.70 -9.20 8.25
N ASP A 284 -4.68 -8.99 9.56
CA ASP A 284 -3.97 -7.86 10.15
C ASP A 284 -2.44 -8.14 10.26
N GLU A 285 -1.67 -7.16 10.75
CA GLU A 285 -0.22 -7.27 10.95
C GLU A 285 0.18 -8.38 11.93
N GLN A 286 -0.75 -8.85 12.78
CA GLN A 286 -0.55 -9.94 13.72
C GLN A 286 -0.98 -11.29 13.13
N GLY A 287 -1.37 -11.34 11.86
CA GLY A 287 -1.83 -12.55 11.18
C GLY A 287 -3.23 -13.00 11.61
N ARG A 288 -4.06 -12.09 12.15
CA ARG A 288 -5.44 -12.38 12.54
C ARG A 288 -6.39 -11.97 11.41
N TYR A 289 -7.40 -12.78 11.20
CA TYR A 289 -8.45 -12.51 10.23
C TYR A 289 -9.26 -11.26 10.59
N VAL A 290 -9.43 -10.35 9.64
CA VAL A 290 -10.21 -9.11 9.81
C VAL A 290 -11.43 -9.01 8.91
N GLY A 291 -11.45 -9.71 7.77
CA GLY A 291 -12.57 -9.66 6.85
C GLY A 291 -12.26 -10.30 5.50
N MET A 292 -13.15 -10.12 4.54
CA MET A 292 -13.01 -10.64 3.19
C MET A 292 -13.22 -9.58 2.12
N PHE A 293 -12.43 -9.63 1.06
CA PHE A 293 -12.66 -8.85 -0.14
C PHE A 293 -12.80 -9.75 -1.38
N SER A 294 -13.37 -9.22 -2.43
CA SER A 294 -13.53 -9.87 -3.73
C SER A 294 -12.74 -9.13 -4.80
N GLN A 295 -12.55 -9.75 -5.97
CA GLN A 295 -11.96 -9.08 -7.13
C GLN A 295 -12.72 -7.81 -7.53
N ARG A 296 -14.04 -7.76 -7.32
CA ARG A 296 -14.86 -6.60 -7.61
C ARG A 296 -14.45 -5.39 -6.77
N ASN A 297 -14.18 -5.60 -5.48
CA ASN A 297 -13.75 -4.53 -4.58
C ASN A 297 -12.44 -3.86 -5.05
N LEU A 298 -11.56 -4.60 -5.74
CA LEU A 298 -10.33 -4.06 -6.30
C LEU A 298 -10.55 -3.17 -7.54
N LEU A 299 -11.74 -3.23 -8.18
CA LEU A 299 -12.08 -2.42 -9.35
C LEU A 299 -12.74 -1.09 -8.97
N ASP A 300 -13.38 -1.03 -7.81
CA ASP A 300 -14.19 0.11 -7.36
C ASP A 300 -13.35 1.17 -6.62
N LEU A 301 -12.02 1.16 -6.76
CA LEU A 301 -11.12 2.13 -6.13
C LEU A 301 -11.21 3.48 -6.81
N GLU A 302 -11.52 4.51 -6.03
CA GLU A 302 -11.45 5.88 -6.48
C GLU A 302 -9.98 6.31 -6.61
N ARG A 303 -9.62 6.86 -7.77
CA ARG A 303 -8.29 7.41 -8.01
C ARG A 303 -8.20 8.81 -7.39
N PRO A 304 -7.22 9.09 -6.52
CA PRO A 304 -7.03 10.43 -5.99
C PRO A 304 -6.74 11.43 -7.12
N SER A 305 -7.35 12.62 -7.05
CA SER A 305 -7.08 13.71 -7.99
C SER A 305 -5.80 14.43 -7.61
N VAL A 306 -4.91 14.64 -8.59
CA VAL A 306 -3.59 15.22 -8.39
C VAL A 306 -3.35 16.35 -9.38
N ILE A 307 -2.75 17.44 -8.89
CA ILE A 307 -2.18 18.54 -9.69
C ILE A 307 -0.67 18.43 -9.60
N LEU A 308 0.00 18.38 -10.75
CA LEU A 308 1.45 18.40 -10.82
C LEU A 308 1.94 19.84 -10.96
N VAL A 309 2.94 20.20 -10.17
CA VAL A 309 3.64 21.48 -10.28
C VAL A 309 5.13 21.22 -10.42
N ASP A 310 5.80 22.04 -11.24
CA ASP A 310 7.25 22.03 -11.41
C ASP A 310 7.82 20.72 -11.99
N HIS A 311 6.99 19.95 -12.65
CA HIS A 311 7.39 18.80 -13.46
C HIS A 311 6.22 18.28 -14.31
N ASN A 312 6.56 17.65 -15.43
CA ASN A 312 5.63 16.94 -16.30
C ASN A 312 6.15 15.59 -16.77
N GLU A 313 7.23 15.09 -16.16
CA GLU A 313 7.84 13.79 -16.46
C GLU A 313 7.47 12.77 -15.39
N ARG A 314 7.10 11.54 -15.81
CA ARG A 314 6.73 10.45 -14.89
C ARG A 314 7.87 10.03 -13.97
N ASP A 315 9.09 10.02 -14.49
CA ASP A 315 10.27 9.61 -13.74
C ASP A 315 10.65 10.62 -12.65
N GLN A 316 10.13 11.83 -12.73
CA GLN A 316 10.28 12.86 -11.72
C GLN A 316 9.10 12.91 -10.73
N ALA A 317 7.97 12.31 -11.07
CA ALA A 317 6.79 12.31 -10.24
C ALA A 317 6.91 11.40 -9.00
N ALA A 318 5.96 11.57 -8.08
CA ALA A 318 5.80 10.68 -6.93
C ALA A 318 5.52 9.24 -7.37
N GLU A 319 5.94 8.27 -6.58
CA GLU A 319 5.65 6.86 -6.80
C GLU A 319 4.13 6.63 -6.87
N GLY A 320 3.68 5.73 -7.75
CA GLY A 320 2.25 5.43 -7.92
C GLY A 320 1.44 6.50 -8.65
N ILE A 321 2.05 7.51 -9.26
CA ILE A 321 1.34 8.59 -9.99
C ILE A 321 0.39 8.05 -11.09
N ARG A 322 0.68 6.87 -11.66
CA ARG A 322 -0.20 6.20 -12.64
C ARG A 322 -1.54 5.78 -12.07
N SER A 323 -1.62 5.60 -10.77
CA SER A 323 -2.84 5.23 -10.06
C SER A 323 -3.69 6.43 -9.68
N THR A 324 -3.29 7.65 -10.08
CA THR A 324 -4.01 8.89 -9.81
C THR A 324 -4.76 9.41 -11.03
N ASN A 325 -5.63 10.38 -10.79
CA ASN A 325 -6.26 11.18 -11.82
C ASN A 325 -5.57 12.55 -11.86
N ILE A 326 -4.64 12.75 -12.82
CA ILE A 326 -4.00 14.05 -13.02
C ILE A 326 -5.04 14.99 -13.63
N VAL A 327 -5.32 16.11 -12.94
CA VAL A 327 -6.33 17.09 -13.36
C VAL A 327 -5.71 18.37 -13.92
N GLU A 328 -4.52 18.74 -13.46
CA GLU A 328 -3.79 19.94 -13.93
C GLU A 328 -2.28 19.69 -13.88
N ILE A 329 -1.54 20.39 -14.77
CA ILE A 329 -0.07 20.46 -14.76
C ILE A 329 0.33 21.91 -14.95
N ILE A 330 1.20 22.43 -14.05
CA ILE A 330 1.77 23.77 -14.11
C ILE A 330 3.29 23.63 -14.07
N ASP A 331 3.97 23.99 -15.16
CA ASP A 331 5.40 23.67 -15.29
C ASP A 331 6.14 24.68 -16.21
N HIS A 332 7.44 24.75 -16.05
CA HIS A 332 8.35 25.56 -16.87
C HIS A 332 9.44 24.74 -17.59
N HIS A 333 9.44 23.42 -17.37
CA HIS A 333 10.39 22.51 -17.99
C HIS A 333 9.99 22.12 -19.43
N ARG A 334 10.87 21.40 -20.12
CA ARG A 334 10.53 20.76 -21.39
C ARG A 334 9.36 19.79 -21.20
N ILE A 335 8.56 19.64 -22.24
CA ILE A 335 7.45 18.69 -22.23
C ILE A 335 7.98 17.29 -22.52
N ASP A 336 7.62 16.34 -21.68
CA ASP A 336 7.87 14.91 -21.88
C ASP A 336 6.55 14.09 -21.72
N SER A 337 6.63 12.78 -21.72
CA SER A 337 5.51 11.85 -21.83
C SER A 337 4.70 11.70 -20.53
N VAL A 338 3.80 12.63 -20.22
CA VAL A 338 2.72 12.39 -19.26
C VAL A 338 1.46 11.99 -20.01
N GLU A 339 0.96 10.77 -19.76
CA GLU A 339 -0.34 10.32 -20.25
C GLU A 339 -1.40 10.59 -19.20
N THR A 340 -2.53 11.14 -19.61
CA THR A 340 -3.68 11.41 -18.75
C THR A 340 -4.89 10.64 -19.22
N SER A 341 -5.81 10.30 -18.33
CA SER A 341 -7.04 9.55 -18.66
C SER A 341 -8.11 10.37 -19.36
N GLY A 342 -7.95 11.69 -19.39
CA GLY A 342 -8.88 12.63 -20.02
C GLY A 342 -8.24 14.00 -20.25
N PRO A 343 -9.00 14.97 -20.77
CA PRO A 343 -8.53 16.35 -20.94
C PRO A 343 -8.18 16.97 -19.59
N ILE A 344 -7.03 17.66 -19.54
CA ILE A 344 -6.55 18.35 -18.35
C ILE A 344 -6.25 19.82 -18.63
N TYR A 345 -6.17 20.64 -17.58
CA TYR A 345 -5.55 21.95 -17.70
C TYR A 345 -4.03 21.79 -17.68
N PHE A 346 -3.37 22.19 -18.78
CA PHE A 346 -1.92 22.12 -18.91
C PHE A 346 -1.35 23.50 -19.23
N ARG A 347 -0.56 24.08 -18.31
CA ARG A 347 0.11 25.35 -18.51
C ARG A 347 1.62 25.17 -18.39
N ASN A 348 2.31 25.27 -19.50
CA ASN A 348 3.76 25.27 -19.58
C ASN A 348 4.24 26.56 -20.25
N GLN A 349 5.24 27.20 -19.64
CA GLN A 349 5.83 28.43 -20.17
C GLN A 349 7.35 28.40 -19.99
N PRO A 350 8.14 28.85 -20.99
CA PRO A 350 9.61 28.86 -20.93
C PRO A 350 10.12 30.04 -20.06
N LEU A 351 9.82 29.98 -18.76
CA LEU A 351 10.24 30.91 -17.73
C LEU A 351 11.34 30.31 -16.87
N GLY A 352 11.91 31.09 -16.00
CA GLY A 352 12.98 30.65 -15.10
C GLY A 352 12.51 29.78 -13.95
N CYS A 353 11.19 29.80 -13.62
CA CYS A 353 10.65 29.18 -12.44
C CYS A 353 9.13 28.98 -12.56
N THR A 354 8.60 27.87 -12.03
CA THR A 354 7.14 27.60 -11.97
C THR A 354 6.41 28.62 -11.09
N ALA A 355 7.03 29.12 -10.02
CA ALA A 355 6.44 30.15 -9.17
C ALA A 355 6.15 31.45 -9.94
N THR A 356 6.89 31.78 -11.01
CA THR A 356 6.57 32.92 -11.89
C THR A 356 5.24 32.72 -12.60
N ILE A 357 4.98 31.50 -13.12
CA ILE A 357 3.69 31.15 -13.75
C ILE A 357 2.55 31.29 -12.74
N ILE A 358 2.74 30.75 -11.53
CA ILE A 358 1.74 30.84 -10.46
C ILE A 358 1.46 32.30 -10.08
N THR A 359 2.49 33.15 -10.02
CA THR A 359 2.34 34.60 -9.78
C THR A 359 1.48 35.27 -10.85
N GLN A 360 1.68 34.91 -12.13
CA GLN A 360 0.82 35.39 -13.22
C GLN A 360 -0.64 34.91 -13.02
N MET A 361 -0.84 33.65 -12.63
CA MET A 361 -2.18 33.10 -12.39
C MET A 361 -2.91 33.84 -11.25
N TYR A 362 -2.24 34.21 -10.18
CA TYR A 362 -2.84 35.06 -9.12
C TYR A 362 -3.36 36.39 -9.70
N ARG A 363 -2.58 37.03 -10.59
CA ARG A 363 -2.98 38.29 -11.25
C ARG A 363 -4.14 38.09 -12.21
N GLU A 364 -4.07 37.09 -13.08
CA GLU A 364 -5.10 36.75 -14.06
C GLU A 364 -6.47 36.53 -13.40
N HIS A 365 -6.46 35.90 -12.23
CA HIS A 365 -7.68 35.63 -11.45
C HIS A 365 -8.03 36.73 -10.44
N ASN A 366 -7.30 37.84 -10.41
CA ASN A 366 -7.50 38.93 -9.45
C ASN A 366 -7.49 38.48 -7.98
N VAL A 367 -6.70 37.46 -7.64
CA VAL A 367 -6.53 36.99 -6.27
C VAL A 367 -5.37 37.73 -5.61
N LYS A 368 -5.66 38.42 -4.50
CA LYS A 368 -4.63 39.15 -3.76
C LYS A 368 -3.57 38.19 -3.20
N ILE A 369 -2.32 38.47 -3.44
CA ILE A 369 -1.18 37.73 -2.91
C ILE A 369 -0.89 38.25 -1.48
N GLU A 370 -0.99 37.34 -0.51
CA GLU A 370 -0.66 37.63 0.89
C GLU A 370 0.85 37.66 1.11
N PRO A 371 1.38 38.43 2.10
CA PRO A 371 2.83 38.56 2.29
C PRO A 371 3.57 37.22 2.46
N LYS A 372 2.98 36.25 3.14
CA LYS A 372 3.57 34.91 3.28
C LYS A 372 3.69 34.19 1.93
N ILE A 373 2.63 34.22 1.13
CA ILE A 373 2.60 33.61 -0.21
C ILE A 373 3.59 34.34 -1.14
N ALA A 374 3.63 35.67 -1.07
CA ALA A 374 4.59 36.45 -1.82
C ALA A 374 6.05 36.11 -1.47
N GLY A 375 6.32 35.88 -0.19
CA GLY A 375 7.64 35.46 0.27
C GLY A 375 8.03 34.08 -0.27
N LEU A 376 7.13 33.10 -0.26
CA LEU A 376 7.37 31.77 -0.82
C LEU A 376 7.61 31.81 -2.32
N LEU A 377 6.77 32.51 -3.09
CA LEU A 377 6.92 32.65 -4.54
C LEU A 377 8.22 33.40 -4.90
N CYS A 378 8.55 34.46 -4.17
CA CYS A 378 9.80 35.19 -4.36
C CYS A 378 11.03 34.29 -4.12
N SER A 379 11.01 33.50 -3.04
CA SER A 379 12.08 32.56 -2.70
C SER A 379 12.30 31.52 -3.79
N ALA A 380 11.23 30.93 -4.30
CA ALA A 380 11.29 29.99 -5.40
C ALA A 380 11.95 30.60 -6.66
N ILE A 381 11.51 31.80 -7.05
CA ILE A 381 12.08 32.50 -8.22
C ILE A 381 13.57 32.80 -8.00
N LEU A 382 13.96 33.28 -6.82
CA LEU A 382 15.36 33.58 -6.51
C LEU A 382 16.23 32.31 -6.51
N SER A 383 15.70 31.19 -6.01
CA SER A 383 16.37 29.88 -6.00
C SER A 383 16.64 29.40 -7.42
N ASP A 384 15.62 29.22 -8.23
CA ASP A 384 15.72 28.66 -9.58
C ASP A 384 16.48 29.54 -10.58
N THR A 385 16.34 30.85 -10.40
CA THR A 385 17.05 31.80 -11.25
C THR A 385 18.45 32.14 -10.75
N LEU A 386 18.91 31.56 -9.64
CA LEU A 386 20.16 31.86 -8.98
C LEU A 386 20.32 33.41 -8.78
N MET A 387 19.30 34.02 -8.18
CA MET A 387 19.21 35.47 -8.04
C MET A 387 19.39 36.19 -9.38
N PHE A 388 18.64 35.75 -10.41
CA PHE A 388 18.62 36.29 -11.80
C PHE A 388 19.87 36.05 -12.63
N ARG A 389 20.77 35.15 -12.21
CA ARG A 389 22.02 34.83 -12.91
C ARG A 389 21.90 33.58 -13.77
N SER A 390 20.89 32.78 -13.56
CA SER A 390 20.64 31.60 -14.40
C SER A 390 20.37 32.01 -15.85
N PRO A 391 20.94 31.30 -16.83
CA PRO A 391 20.61 31.52 -18.25
C PRO A 391 19.15 31.26 -18.58
N THR A 392 18.38 30.60 -17.68
CA THR A 392 16.93 30.38 -17.81
C THR A 392 16.11 31.57 -17.35
N CYS A 393 16.70 32.51 -16.57
CA CYS A 393 16.02 33.69 -16.05
C CYS A 393 15.53 34.60 -17.18
N THR A 394 14.25 34.94 -17.10
CA THR A 394 13.62 35.87 -18.03
C THR A 394 13.35 37.25 -17.37
N PRO A 395 13.07 38.31 -18.15
CA PRO A 395 12.59 39.56 -17.59
C PRO A 395 11.33 39.44 -16.74
N LEU A 396 10.44 38.47 -17.06
CA LEU A 396 9.22 38.22 -16.31
C LEU A 396 9.49 37.65 -14.91
N ASP A 397 10.50 36.78 -14.77
CA ASP A 397 10.93 36.26 -13.47
C ASP A 397 11.43 37.38 -12.57
N ARG A 398 12.27 38.29 -13.12
CA ARG A 398 12.79 39.45 -12.39
C ARG A 398 11.66 40.36 -11.94
N MET A 399 10.77 40.75 -12.85
CA MET A 399 9.60 41.59 -12.53
C MET A 399 8.71 40.98 -11.45
N ALA A 400 8.44 39.68 -11.56
CA ALA A 400 7.63 38.96 -10.56
C ALA A 400 8.31 38.97 -9.20
N ALA A 401 9.59 38.62 -9.13
CA ALA A 401 10.34 38.61 -7.87
C ALA A 401 10.43 40.00 -7.21
N GLU A 402 10.66 41.09 -7.99
CA GLU A 402 10.69 42.44 -7.47
C GLU A 402 9.35 42.93 -6.91
N GLU A 403 8.24 42.55 -7.53
CA GLU A 403 6.90 42.85 -7.01
C GLU A 403 6.59 42.03 -5.74
N LEU A 404 6.87 40.72 -5.77
CA LEU A 404 6.66 39.82 -4.64
C LEU A 404 7.51 40.24 -3.43
N ALA A 405 8.76 40.65 -3.65
CA ALA A 405 9.63 41.16 -2.60
C ALA A 405 9.04 42.39 -1.91
N LYS A 406 8.46 43.33 -2.69
CA LYS A 406 7.77 44.51 -2.12
C LYS A 406 6.56 44.09 -1.25
N ILE A 407 5.75 43.12 -1.70
CA ILE A 407 4.60 42.61 -0.94
C ILE A 407 5.07 41.91 0.34
N ALA A 408 6.14 41.14 0.28
CA ALA A 408 6.70 40.40 1.40
C ALA A 408 7.59 41.25 2.33
N GLY A 409 7.91 42.51 1.95
CA GLY A 409 8.79 43.39 2.71
C GLY A 409 10.27 42.93 2.72
N LEU A 410 10.77 42.38 1.61
CA LEU A 410 12.12 41.85 1.49
C LEU A 410 13.07 42.77 0.73
N ASP A 411 14.31 42.85 1.18
CA ASP A 411 15.44 43.24 0.33
C ASP A 411 15.97 42.00 -0.38
N ILE A 412 15.84 41.96 -1.71
CA ILE A 412 16.17 40.81 -2.54
C ILE A 412 17.60 40.34 -2.33
N LYS A 413 18.58 41.29 -2.34
CA LYS A 413 19.99 40.95 -2.26
C LYS A 413 20.36 40.36 -0.88
N GLN A 414 19.90 41.03 0.17
CA GLN A 414 20.13 40.56 1.53
C GLN A 414 19.45 39.19 1.74
N TYR A 415 18.17 39.08 1.40
CA TYR A 415 17.39 37.88 1.60
C TYR A 415 17.96 36.68 0.80
N ALA A 416 18.26 36.85 -0.48
CA ALA A 416 18.84 35.78 -1.29
C ALA A 416 20.20 35.32 -0.73
N THR A 417 21.02 36.26 -0.22
CA THR A 417 22.29 35.89 0.42
C THR A 417 22.06 35.07 1.68
N GLU A 418 21.09 35.42 2.53
CA GLU A 418 20.72 34.64 3.72
C GLU A 418 20.20 33.25 3.34
N MET A 419 19.31 33.16 2.34
CA MET A 419 18.71 31.92 1.84
C MET A 419 19.78 30.97 1.29
N PHE A 420 20.66 31.42 0.42
CA PHE A 420 21.73 30.58 -0.13
C PHE A 420 22.75 30.16 0.92
N ARG A 421 23.07 31.03 1.89
CA ARG A 421 23.94 30.66 3.01
C ARG A 421 23.34 29.56 3.90
N SER A 422 22.02 29.50 4.03
CA SER A 422 21.35 28.44 4.83
C SER A 422 21.51 27.05 4.22
N SER A 423 21.69 26.97 2.91
CA SER A 423 21.95 25.72 2.18
C SER A 423 23.43 25.34 2.11
N SER A 424 24.35 26.32 2.30
CA SER A 424 25.78 26.10 2.17
C SER A 424 26.43 25.74 3.49
N ARG A 425 26.17 24.53 3.99
CA ARG A 425 27.01 23.86 5.02
C ARG A 425 27.98 22.91 4.32
N LEU A 426 28.75 23.42 3.36
CA LEU A 426 29.65 22.58 2.56
C LEU A 426 30.74 21.96 3.44
N LEU A 427 31.23 22.69 4.44
CA LEU A 427 32.30 22.21 5.33
C LEU A 427 31.86 21.12 6.31
N ASP A 428 30.55 20.99 6.57
CA ASP A 428 29.97 19.99 7.48
C ASP A 428 29.61 18.68 6.79
N ARG A 429 29.67 18.64 5.44
CA ARG A 429 29.32 17.46 4.63
C ARG A 429 30.53 16.61 4.28
N SER A 430 30.31 15.32 4.07
CA SER A 430 31.33 14.44 3.52
C SER A 430 31.63 14.78 2.06
N MET A 431 32.84 14.49 1.58
CA MET A 431 33.22 14.73 0.18
C MET A 431 32.36 13.87 -0.76
N ASP A 432 31.94 12.68 -0.34
CA ASP A 432 31.02 11.82 -1.10
C ASP A 432 29.65 12.48 -1.30
N GLU A 433 29.05 13.03 -0.25
CA GLU A 433 27.76 13.74 -0.33
C GLU A 433 27.87 14.97 -1.24
N LEU A 434 28.94 15.76 -1.11
CA LEU A 434 29.16 16.94 -1.93
C LEU A 434 29.37 16.58 -3.40
N PHE A 435 30.13 15.53 -3.67
CA PHE A 435 30.40 15.07 -5.04
C PHE A 435 29.12 14.58 -5.74
N HIS A 436 28.20 13.97 -5.01
CA HIS A 436 26.96 13.43 -5.56
C HIS A 436 25.76 14.40 -5.51
N MET A 437 25.92 15.62 -4.99
CA MET A 437 24.83 16.60 -4.84
C MET A 437 24.10 16.96 -6.15
N ASP A 438 24.85 17.32 -7.20
CA ASP A 438 24.33 17.52 -8.57
C ASP A 438 25.24 16.81 -9.57
N PHE A 439 25.16 15.51 -9.53
CA PHE A 439 26.02 14.59 -10.24
C PHE A 439 25.32 13.97 -11.46
N LYS A 440 25.99 13.97 -12.62
CA LYS A 440 25.50 13.29 -13.84
C LYS A 440 26.60 12.58 -14.59
N TYR A 441 26.23 11.42 -15.14
CA TYR A 441 27.06 10.69 -16.11
C TYR A 441 26.79 11.17 -17.53
N PHE A 442 27.87 11.18 -18.34
CA PHE A 442 27.80 11.42 -19.78
C PHE A 442 28.66 10.41 -20.49
N GLN A 443 28.21 9.99 -21.66
CA GLN A 443 29.00 9.14 -22.54
C GLN A 443 29.42 9.95 -23.77
N VAL A 444 30.72 10.13 -23.89
CA VAL A 444 31.32 10.87 -25.02
C VAL A 444 32.21 9.88 -25.78
N GLN A 445 31.76 9.48 -26.97
CA GLN A 445 32.38 8.40 -27.73
C GLN A 445 32.45 7.11 -26.87
N ASN A 446 33.69 6.56 -26.70
CA ASN A 446 33.93 5.36 -25.88
C ASN A 446 34.36 5.68 -24.44
N LYS A 447 34.18 6.93 -23.97
CA LYS A 447 34.59 7.36 -22.64
C LYS A 447 33.37 7.68 -21.78
N LYS A 448 33.32 7.12 -20.58
CA LYS A 448 32.34 7.45 -19.57
C LYS A 448 32.90 8.54 -18.67
N ILE A 449 32.24 9.70 -18.61
CA ILE A 449 32.65 10.85 -17.82
C ILE A 449 31.57 11.21 -16.79
N ALA A 450 31.96 11.85 -15.71
CA ALA A 450 31.04 12.39 -14.72
C ALA A 450 31.27 13.89 -14.55
N ILE A 451 30.18 14.64 -14.38
CA ILE A 451 30.23 16.08 -14.08
C ILE A 451 29.34 16.33 -12.87
N SER A 452 29.94 16.90 -11.82
CA SER A 452 29.24 17.33 -10.61
C SER A 452 29.31 18.85 -10.48
N GLN A 453 28.32 19.45 -9.80
CA GLN A 453 28.32 20.89 -9.51
C GLN A 453 28.04 21.11 -8.03
N ILE A 454 28.91 21.90 -7.40
CA ILE A 454 28.77 22.38 -6.03
C ILE A 454 28.69 23.90 -6.12
N THR A 455 27.63 24.47 -5.57
CA THR A 455 27.38 25.91 -5.61
C THR A 455 27.49 26.51 -4.21
N SER A 456 28.13 27.68 -4.09
CA SER A 456 28.15 28.45 -2.85
C SER A 456 28.07 29.94 -3.14
N VAL A 457 27.69 30.69 -2.14
CA VAL A 457 27.79 32.17 -2.10
C VAL A 457 29.05 32.63 -1.35
N SER A 458 29.90 31.69 -0.94
CA SER A 458 31.12 31.97 -0.16
C SER A 458 32.33 31.31 -0.82
N GLU A 459 33.21 32.13 -1.36
CA GLU A 459 34.49 31.67 -1.93
C GLU A 459 35.34 30.90 -0.89
N ASN A 460 35.27 31.29 0.38
CA ASN A 460 36.01 30.63 1.45
C ASN A 460 35.53 29.17 1.68
N GLU A 461 34.24 28.89 1.56
CA GLU A 461 33.73 27.53 1.65
C GLU A 461 34.18 26.66 0.47
N LEU A 462 34.13 27.21 -0.75
CA LEU A 462 34.61 26.51 -1.95
C LEU A 462 36.10 26.20 -1.86
N ASN A 463 36.90 27.18 -1.41
CA ASN A 463 38.33 26.99 -1.18
C ASN A 463 38.63 25.96 -0.09
N GLY A 464 37.79 25.91 0.96
CA GLY A 464 37.92 24.96 2.07
C GLY A 464 37.68 23.50 1.70
N ILE A 465 36.92 23.24 0.63
CA ILE A 465 36.64 21.88 0.16
C ILE A 465 37.50 21.48 -1.05
N ARG A 466 38.12 22.40 -1.73
CA ARG A 466 38.80 22.25 -3.02
C ARG A 466 39.82 21.09 -3.02
N ASP A 467 40.79 21.13 -2.14
CA ASP A 467 41.88 20.14 -2.13
C ASP A 467 41.36 18.75 -1.68
N LYS A 468 40.51 18.72 -0.65
CA LYS A 468 39.83 17.48 -0.22
C LYS A 468 38.99 16.86 -1.32
N MET A 469 38.34 17.67 -2.15
CA MET A 469 37.55 17.20 -3.27
C MET A 469 38.43 16.62 -4.37
N LEU A 470 39.58 17.21 -4.65
CA LEU A 470 40.56 16.66 -5.60
C LEU A 470 41.04 15.27 -5.16
N ASP A 471 41.43 15.12 -3.89
CA ASP A 471 41.85 13.85 -3.33
C ASP A 471 40.72 12.80 -3.45
N TYR A 472 39.49 13.19 -3.11
CA TYR A 472 38.32 12.30 -3.27
C TYR A 472 38.07 11.89 -4.72
N MET A 473 38.16 12.84 -5.66
CA MET A 473 37.97 12.57 -7.11
C MET A 473 39.02 11.57 -7.62
N GLU A 474 40.28 11.69 -7.21
CA GLU A 474 41.34 10.75 -7.60
C GLU A 474 41.08 9.33 -7.11
N ASP A 475 40.61 9.18 -5.86
CA ASP A 475 40.28 7.87 -5.29
C ASP A 475 39.02 7.28 -5.91
N TYR A 476 37.98 8.08 -6.11
CA TYR A 476 36.75 7.64 -6.77
C TYR A 476 37.00 7.22 -8.23
N LEU A 477 37.90 7.90 -8.94
CA LEU A 477 38.25 7.53 -10.32
C LEU A 477 38.83 6.11 -10.42
N LYS A 478 39.61 5.66 -9.41
CA LYS A 478 40.23 4.33 -9.38
C LYS A 478 39.19 3.18 -9.28
N THR A 479 38.02 3.46 -8.68
CA THR A 479 37.01 2.46 -8.37
C THR A 479 35.76 2.53 -9.23
N SER A 480 35.47 3.70 -9.84
CA SER A 480 34.19 3.99 -10.52
C SER A 480 34.10 3.52 -11.98
N GLY A 481 35.21 3.11 -12.59
CA GLY A 481 35.27 2.76 -14.02
C GLY A 481 35.08 3.96 -14.97
N LEU A 482 35.18 5.19 -14.46
CA LEU A 482 35.13 6.42 -15.24
C LEU A 482 36.47 6.71 -15.93
N SER A 483 36.42 7.37 -17.08
CA SER A 483 37.62 7.82 -17.79
C SER A 483 38.12 9.18 -17.29
N MET A 484 37.18 10.05 -16.91
CA MET A 484 37.44 11.41 -16.43
C MET A 484 36.31 11.86 -15.52
N GLN A 485 36.63 12.77 -14.60
CA GLN A 485 35.67 13.41 -13.72
C GLN A 485 35.91 14.90 -13.67
N PHE A 486 34.81 15.64 -13.52
CA PHE A 486 34.79 17.09 -13.45
C PHE A 486 33.90 17.53 -12.30
N VAL A 487 34.39 18.47 -11.47
CA VAL A 487 33.59 19.08 -10.40
C VAL A 487 33.64 20.61 -10.59
N MET A 488 32.48 21.21 -10.72
CA MET A 488 32.29 22.64 -10.77
C MET A 488 32.16 23.19 -9.37
N LEU A 489 33.12 23.94 -8.89
CA LEU A 489 33.01 24.77 -7.68
C LEU A 489 32.53 26.16 -8.11
N THR A 490 31.23 26.41 -7.99
CA THR A 490 30.58 27.59 -8.55
C THR A 490 30.30 28.62 -7.46
N ASP A 491 30.95 29.80 -7.57
CA ASP A 491 30.61 30.99 -6.80
C ASP A 491 29.51 31.74 -7.54
N ILE A 492 28.33 31.79 -6.92
CA ILE A 492 27.15 32.44 -7.51
C ILE A 492 27.28 33.97 -7.46
N ILE A 493 27.97 34.51 -6.44
CA ILE A 493 28.10 35.96 -6.25
C ILE A 493 29.08 36.55 -7.27
N GLU A 494 30.23 35.90 -7.44
CA GLU A 494 31.27 36.32 -8.36
C GLU A 494 31.05 35.83 -9.80
N GLU A 495 29.99 35.09 -10.05
CA GLU A 495 29.65 34.51 -11.36
C GLU A 495 30.83 33.76 -12.01
N LYS A 496 31.53 32.95 -11.22
CA LYS A 496 32.69 32.19 -11.68
C LYS A 496 32.62 30.74 -11.19
N THR A 497 33.18 29.84 -11.98
CA THR A 497 33.36 28.42 -11.58
C THR A 497 34.85 28.09 -11.61
N GLU A 498 35.38 27.53 -10.53
CA GLU A 498 36.59 26.76 -10.60
C GLU A 498 36.23 25.31 -10.99
N LEU A 499 36.63 24.90 -12.18
CA LEU A 499 36.40 23.55 -12.68
C LEU A 499 37.58 22.68 -12.28
N LEU A 500 37.35 21.74 -11.35
CA LEU A 500 38.30 20.69 -11.00
C LEU A 500 38.17 19.53 -12.00
N TYR A 501 39.26 18.87 -12.32
CA TYR A 501 39.25 17.73 -13.24
C TYR A 501 40.37 16.74 -12.92
N VAL A 502 40.01 15.45 -13.06
CA VAL A 502 40.94 14.32 -12.93
C VAL A 502 40.70 13.31 -14.03
N GLY A 503 41.72 12.51 -14.36
CA GLY A 503 41.69 11.48 -15.37
C GLY A 503 42.49 11.78 -16.61
N ARG A 504 42.88 10.71 -17.32
CA ARG A 504 43.80 10.81 -18.49
C ARG A 504 43.17 11.57 -19.66
N GLY A 505 43.71 12.74 -19.95
CA GLY A 505 43.25 13.61 -21.02
C GLY A 505 42.21 14.67 -20.59
N ALA A 506 41.82 14.72 -19.31
CA ALA A 506 40.87 15.71 -18.81
C ALA A 506 41.36 17.17 -19.03
N LYS A 507 42.62 17.46 -18.72
CA LYS A 507 43.25 18.77 -18.96
C LYS A 507 43.15 19.22 -20.43
N ASN A 508 43.46 18.31 -21.34
CA ASN A 508 43.42 18.63 -22.80
C ASN A 508 41.96 18.84 -23.26
N LEU A 509 41.01 18.09 -22.73
CA LEU A 509 39.58 18.25 -23.03
C LEU A 509 39.11 19.66 -22.58
N VAL A 510 39.43 20.04 -21.35
CA VAL A 510 39.06 21.34 -20.79
C VAL A 510 39.75 22.50 -21.57
N HIS A 511 41.04 22.38 -21.87
CA HIS A 511 41.75 23.35 -22.67
C HIS A 511 41.11 23.56 -24.05
N THR A 512 40.74 22.46 -24.71
CA THR A 512 40.10 22.51 -26.04
C THR A 512 38.70 23.11 -25.98
N ALA A 513 37.91 22.73 -24.96
CA ALA A 513 36.53 23.19 -24.80
C ALA A 513 36.44 24.69 -24.46
N PHE A 514 37.28 25.16 -23.55
CA PHE A 514 37.20 26.55 -23.03
C PHE A 514 38.25 27.48 -23.59
N ARG A 515 39.25 27.00 -24.34
CA ARG A 515 40.35 27.75 -24.94
C ARG A 515 41.10 28.63 -23.93
N LYS A 516 41.31 28.09 -22.71
CA LYS A 516 42.01 28.75 -21.61
C LYS A 516 43.23 27.94 -21.16
N GLU A 517 44.21 28.65 -20.66
CA GLU A 517 45.31 27.99 -19.96
C GLU A 517 44.80 27.28 -18.71
N CYS A 518 45.16 26.03 -18.57
CA CYS A 518 44.69 25.14 -17.51
C CYS A 518 45.83 24.86 -16.53
N GLY A 519 45.55 24.97 -15.24
CA GLY A 519 46.41 24.49 -14.17
C GLY A 519 46.64 22.97 -14.25
N GLU A 520 47.17 22.37 -13.22
CA GLU A 520 47.40 20.92 -13.20
C GLU A 520 46.08 20.17 -13.08
N HIS A 521 45.19 20.56 -12.15
CA HIS A 521 43.92 19.90 -11.86
C HIS A 521 42.73 20.87 -11.85
N SER A 522 42.90 22.16 -12.17
CA SER A 522 41.79 23.11 -12.18
C SER A 522 41.97 24.23 -13.22
N VAL A 523 40.83 24.88 -13.52
CA VAL A 523 40.78 26.11 -14.32
C VAL A 523 39.64 27.02 -13.82
N VAL A 524 39.87 28.32 -13.75
CA VAL A 524 38.81 29.29 -13.41
C VAL A 524 38.10 29.75 -14.67
N LEU A 525 36.76 29.60 -14.67
CA LEU A 525 35.87 29.93 -15.79
C LEU A 525 34.91 31.05 -15.39
N PRO A 526 35.25 32.33 -15.63
CA PRO A 526 34.33 33.45 -15.42
C PRO A 526 33.10 33.33 -16.32
N GLY A 527 31.91 33.66 -15.79
CA GLY A 527 30.63 33.61 -16.51
C GLY A 527 30.08 32.20 -16.71
N VAL A 528 30.73 31.17 -16.18
CA VAL A 528 30.20 29.78 -16.18
C VAL A 528 29.59 29.52 -14.81
N VAL A 529 28.25 29.37 -14.78
CA VAL A 529 27.49 29.19 -13.53
C VAL A 529 26.50 28.02 -13.62
N SER A 530 26.37 27.38 -14.79
CA SER A 530 25.40 26.31 -14.99
C SER A 530 26.00 25.10 -15.73
N ARG A 531 25.97 23.96 -15.10
CA ARG A 531 26.35 22.67 -15.72
C ARG A 531 25.46 22.34 -16.92
N LYS A 532 24.14 22.47 -16.77
CA LYS A 532 23.15 22.06 -17.79
C LYS A 532 23.31 22.80 -19.14
N LYS A 533 23.74 24.05 -19.14
CA LYS A 533 23.77 24.89 -20.34
C LYS A 533 25.16 25.22 -20.86
N GLN A 534 26.20 25.10 -20.03
CA GLN A 534 27.53 25.61 -20.35
C GLN A 534 28.62 24.51 -20.33
N MET A 535 28.29 23.29 -19.83
CA MET A 535 29.24 22.19 -19.72
C MET A 535 28.87 20.97 -20.57
N VAL A 536 27.67 20.92 -21.13
CA VAL A 536 27.16 19.75 -21.89
C VAL A 536 26.93 20.09 -23.35
#